data_269aee5356b1de0feae85608b5527cb5
#
_entry.id   269aee5356b1de0feae85608b5527cb5
#
_cell.length_a   1.000
_cell.length_b   1.000
_cell.length_c   1.000
_cell.angle_alpha   90.00
_cell.angle_beta   90.00
_cell.angle_gamma   90.00
#
_symmetry.space_group_name_H-M   'P 1'
#
loop_
_entity.id
_entity.type
_entity.pdbx_description
1 polymer ?
#
loop_
_entity_poly.entity_id
_entity_poly.type
_entity_poly.pdbx_seq_one_letter_code
_entity_poly.pdbx_strand_id
1 'polypeptide(L)'
;LAALLTAAVPAYATVPLSQNQHITDSLVAAKVGDTIRKTCPSITARMFTVLGKMNDLEAYARAQGYTEAEVKAFLKDQTEKKRINALATAYLKKAGAVEGDAESYCVAGKAEIAKGTLAGSLLKSWK
;
A
#
# COMPACT_ATOMS: atom_id res chain seq x y z
N LEU A 1 -34.13 31.15 -26.72
CA LEU A 1 -33.30 31.31 -25.53
C LEU A 1 -33.00 29.96 -24.90
N ALA A 2 -31.93 29.34 -25.34
CA ALA A 2 -31.45 28.12 -24.72
C ALA A 2 -30.72 28.46 -23.43
N ALA A 3 -31.32 28.13 -22.29
CA ALA A 3 -30.62 28.15 -21.03
C ALA A 3 -29.62 26.99 -21.04
N LEU A 4 -28.34 27.29 -21.19
CA LEU A 4 -27.28 26.33 -20.96
C LEU A 4 -27.23 26.04 -19.47
N LEU A 5 -27.91 24.99 -19.05
CA LEU A 5 -27.68 24.40 -17.74
C LEU A 5 -26.32 23.70 -17.77
N THR A 6 -25.29 24.44 -17.36
CA THR A 6 -24.05 23.79 -17.01
C THR A 6 -24.30 23.02 -15.73
N ALA A 7 -24.61 21.75 -15.86
CA ALA A 7 -24.62 20.86 -14.73
C ALA A 7 -23.19 20.80 -14.20
N ALA A 8 -22.97 21.36 -13.00
CA ALA A 8 -21.72 21.16 -12.29
C ALA A 8 -21.56 19.66 -12.03
N VAL A 9 -20.63 19.03 -12.74
CA VAL A 9 -20.27 17.63 -12.47
C VAL A 9 -19.51 17.63 -11.14
N PRO A 10 -20.03 16.97 -10.08
CA PRO A 10 -19.28 16.86 -8.84
C PRO A 10 -17.92 16.19 -9.13
N ALA A 11 -16.87 16.65 -8.48
CA ALA A 11 -15.55 16.04 -8.58
C ALA A 11 -15.56 14.71 -7.84
N TYR A 12 -16.05 13.66 -8.49
CA TYR A 12 -15.94 12.29 -7.99
C TYR A 12 -14.63 11.68 -8.45
N ALA A 13 -14.11 10.73 -7.65
CA ALA A 13 -13.09 9.84 -8.12
C ALA A 13 -13.58 9.12 -9.38
N THR A 14 -12.79 9.19 -10.46
CA THR A 14 -13.19 8.68 -11.78
C THR A 14 -13.08 7.17 -11.89
N VAL A 15 -12.36 6.51 -10.98
CA VAL A 15 -12.13 5.06 -10.98
C VAL A 15 -12.48 4.46 -9.62
N PRO A 16 -12.92 3.19 -9.58
CA PRO A 16 -13.04 2.46 -8.32
C PRO A 16 -11.71 2.40 -7.58
N LEU A 17 -11.75 2.31 -6.25
CA LEU A 17 -10.55 2.20 -5.41
C LEU A 17 -9.62 1.08 -5.88
N SER A 18 -10.17 -0.08 -6.28
CA SER A 18 -9.42 -1.22 -6.79
C SER A 18 -8.62 -0.92 -8.07
N GLN A 19 -8.99 0.10 -8.81
CA GLN A 19 -8.32 0.52 -10.05
C GLN A 19 -7.41 1.74 -9.84
N ASN A 20 -7.39 2.30 -8.64
CA ASN A 20 -6.48 3.40 -8.33
C ASN A 20 -5.09 2.84 -8.04
N GLN A 21 -4.15 3.11 -8.97
CA GLN A 21 -2.80 2.54 -8.91
C GLN A 21 -2.02 3.03 -7.68
N HIS A 22 -2.15 4.30 -7.32
CA HIS A 22 -1.46 4.84 -6.16
C HIS A 22 -1.90 4.17 -4.85
N ILE A 23 -3.20 3.94 -4.70
CA ILE A 23 -3.76 3.24 -3.53
C ILE A 23 -3.30 1.78 -3.53
N THR A 24 -3.38 1.09 -4.67
CA THR A 24 -2.90 -0.29 -4.80
C THR A 24 -1.42 -0.39 -4.43
N ASP A 25 -0.56 0.44 -5.01
CA ASP A 25 0.88 0.42 -4.74
C ASP A 25 1.20 0.68 -3.27
N SER A 26 0.48 1.61 -2.65
CA SER A 26 0.65 1.93 -1.22
C SER A 26 0.26 0.77 -0.33
N LEU A 27 -0.85 0.10 -0.62
CA LEU A 27 -1.30 -1.07 0.15
C LEU A 27 -0.40 -2.28 -0.06
N VAL A 28 0.09 -2.50 -1.28
CA VAL A 28 1.07 -3.56 -1.58
C VAL A 28 2.36 -3.31 -0.81
N ALA A 29 2.88 -2.08 -0.82
CA ALA A 29 4.10 -1.73 -0.08
C ALA A 29 3.92 -1.96 1.43
N ALA A 30 2.77 -1.59 1.99
CA ALA A 30 2.46 -1.84 3.39
C ALA A 30 2.44 -3.34 3.71
N LYS A 31 1.86 -4.15 2.84
CA LYS A 31 1.80 -5.61 3.01
C LYS A 31 3.18 -6.25 2.85
N VAL A 32 3.98 -5.79 1.89
CA VAL A 32 5.37 -6.23 1.71
C VAL A 32 6.18 -5.93 2.97
N GLY A 33 6.13 -4.71 3.46
CA GLY A 33 6.83 -4.31 4.68
C GLY A 33 6.40 -5.11 5.90
N ASP A 34 5.09 -5.32 6.07
CA ASP A 34 4.54 -6.10 7.18
C ASP A 34 5.01 -7.56 7.13
N THR A 35 5.03 -8.17 5.96
CA THR A 35 5.50 -9.55 5.78
C THR A 35 6.99 -9.67 6.09
N ILE A 36 7.80 -8.72 5.63
CA ILE A 36 9.25 -8.72 5.92
C ILE A 36 9.50 -8.62 7.42
N ARG A 37 8.86 -7.65 8.12
CA ARG A 37 9.10 -7.49 9.55
C ARG A 37 8.65 -8.69 10.39
N LYS A 38 7.58 -9.36 9.97
CA LYS A 38 7.07 -10.56 10.65
C LYS A 38 7.97 -11.77 10.44
N THR A 39 8.69 -11.81 9.33
CA THR A 39 9.50 -12.95 8.92
C THR A 39 10.97 -12.79 9.29
N CYS A 40 11.50 -11.56 9.22
CA CYS A 40 12.90 -11.26 9.52
C CYS A 40 13.04 -10.65 10.93
N PRO A 41 13.70 -11.34 11.89
CA PRO A 41 13.82 -10.84 13.26
C PRO A 41 14.64 -9.55 13.40
N SER A 42 15.52 -9.24 12.45
CA SER A 42 16.39 -8.06 12.51
C SER A 42 15.79 -6.82 11.83
N ILE A 43 14.58 -6.92 11.32
CA ILE A 43 13.88 -5.80 10.67
C ILE A 43 12.59 -5.48 11.43
N THR A 44 12.41 -4.20 11.73
CA THR A 44 11.22 -3.69 12.42
C THR A 44 10.55 -2.62 11.59
N ALA A 45 9.26 -2.34 11.90
CA ALA A 45 8.54 -1.25 11.26
C ALA A 45 8.89 0.09 11.92
N ARG A 46 9.04 1.12 11.08
CA ARG A 46 9.14 2.52 11.54
C ARG A 46 7.73 3.04 11.82
N MET A 47 7.23 2.85 13.04
CA MET A 47 5.82 3.07 13.35
C MET A 47 5.36 4.51 13.08
N PHE A 48 6.16 5.53 13.42
CA PHE A 48 5.77 6.92 13.14
C PHE A 48 5.71 7.19 11.64
N THR A 49 6.63 6.63 10.87
CA THR A 49 6.61 6.71 9.41
C THR A 49 5.39 6.01 8.84
N VAL A 50 5.06 4.81 9.34
CA VAL A 50 3.87 4.05 8.94
C VAL A 50 2.60 4.87 9.18
N LEU A 51 2.44 5.45 10.37
CA LEU A 51 1.28 6.27 10.70
C LEU A 51 1.18 7.50 9.80
N GLY A 52 2.31 8.17 9.53
CA GLY A 52 2.36 9.31 8.61
C GLY A 52 1.93 8.93 7.20
N LYS A 53 2.40 7.79 6.69
CA LYS A 53 2.02 7.30 5.36
C LYS A 53 0.54 6.90 5.30
N MET A 54 0.00 6.32 6.36
CA MET A 54 -1.44 6.02 6.44
C MET A 54 -2.27 7.30 6.39
N ASN A 55 -1.89 8.32 7.14
CA ASN A 55 -2.57 9.62 7.11
C ASN A 55 -2.49 10.27 5.73
N ASP A 56 -1.33 10.20 5.09
CA ASP A 56 -1.14 10.72 3.72
C ASP A 56 -2.04 9.99 2.72
N LEU A 57 -2.17 8.68 2.85
CA LEU A 57 -3.01 7.88 1.96
C LEU A 57 -4.50 8.21 2.14
N GLU A 58 -4.94 8.40 3.38
CA GLU A 58 -6.31 8.83 3.67
C GLU A 58 -6.59 10.21 3.09
N ALA A 59 -5.67 11.16 3.25
CA ALA A 59 -5.78 12.49 2.67
C ALA A 59 -5.82 12.44 1.14
N TYR A 60 -5.01 11.60 0.53
CA TYR A 60 -5.03 11.36 -0.91
C TYR A 60 -6.40 10.84 -1.36
N ALA A 61 -6.92 9.81 -0.69
CA ALA A 61 -8.22 9.23 -1.04
C ALA A 61 -9.34 10.28 -0.98
N ARG A 62 -9.38 11.10 0.06
CA ARG A 62 -10.34 12.20 0.18
C ARG A 62 -10.19 13.22 -0.94
N ALA A 63 -8.97 13.60 -1.27
CA ALA A 63 -8.67 14.54 -2.35
C ALA A 63 -9.10 14.01 -3.72
N GLN A 64 -9.08 12.69 -3.91
CA GLN A 64 -9.56 12.04 -5.11
C GLN A 64 -11.09 11.88 -5.16
N GLY A 65 -11.79 12.23 -4.09
CA GLY A 65 -13.24 12.17 -4.01
C GLY A 65 -13.82 10.88 -3.44
N TYR A 66 -12.99 9.98 -2.93
CA TYR A 66 -13.48 8.77 -2.24
C TYR A 66 -14.04 9.14 -0.87
N THR A 67 -15.19 8.57 -0.53
CA THR A 67 -15.78 8.76 0.79
C THR A 67 -15.12 7.86 1.83
N GLU A 68 -15.23 8.23 3.10
CA GLU A 68 -14.75 7.40 4.20
C GLU A 68 -15.42 6.02 4.21
N ALA A 69 -16.72 5.96 3.91
CA ALA A 69 -17.47 4.70 3.81
C ALA A 69 -16.93 3.79 2.70
N GLU A 70 -16.63 4.36 1.52
CA GLU A 70 -16.02 3.61 0.41
C GLU A 70 -14.67 3.03 0.79
N VAL A 71 -13.82 3.82 1.44
CA VAL A 71 -12.49 3.37 1.88
C VAL A 71 -12.61 2.25 2.92
N LYS A 72 -13.49 2.39 3.90
CA LYS A 72 -13.72 1.35 4.91
C LYS A 72 -14.23 0.05 4.30
N ALA A 73 -15.19 0.13 3.40
CA ALA A 73 -15.72 -1.04 2.70
C ALA A 73 -14.64 -1.74 1.89
N PHE A 74 -13.81 -0.97 1.17
CA PHE A 74 -12.68 -1.48 0.39
C PHE A 74 -11.68 -2.24 1.25
N LEU A 75 -11.28 -1.67 2.39
CA LEU A 75 -10.31 -2.28 3.29
C LEU A 75 -10.81 -3.57 3.96
N LYS A 76 -12.13 -3.76 4.04
CA LYS A 76 -12.77 -4.97 4.59
C LYS A 76 -13.11 -6.00 3.52
N ASP A 77 -13.05 -5.64 2.26
CA ASP A 77 -13.42 -6.52 1.15
C ASP A 77 -12.41 -7.68 1.02
N GLN A 78 -12.90 -8.91 1.08
CA GLN A 78 -12.04 -10.11 1.05
C GLN A 78 -11.39 -10.30 -0.33
N THR A 79 -12.07 -9.95 -1.40
CA THR A 79 -11.52 -10.03 -2.76
C THR A 79 -10.35 -9.07 -2.91
N GLU A 80 -10.48 -7.85 -2.39
CA GLU A 80 -9.42 -6.84 -2.42
C GLU A 80 -8.23 -7.25 -1.54
N LYS A 81 -8.49 -7.81 -0.36
CA LYS A 81 -7.42 -8.34 0.51
C LYS A 81 -6.63 -9.43 -0.21
N LYS A 82 -7.30 -10.37 -0.86
CA LYS A 82 -6.65 -11.44 -1.63
C LYS A 82 -5.83 -10.87 -2.79
N ARG A 83 -6.36 -9.87 -3.49
CA ARG A 83 -5.65 -9.21 -4.59
C ARG A 83 -4.37 -8.54 -4.11
N ILE A 84 -4.44 -7.75 -3.04
CA ILE A 84 -3.28 -7.07 -2.44
C ILE A 84 -2.26 -8.09 -1.95
N ASN A 85 -2.71 -9.14 -1.27
CA ASN A 85 -1.83 -10.22 -0.79
C ASN A 85 -1.11 -10.92 -1.94
N ALA A 86 -1.81 -11.21 -3.04
CA ALA A 86 -1.22 -11.85 -4.22
C ALA A 86 -0.16 -10.95 -4.87
N LEU A 87 -0.43 -9.65 -4.97
CA LEU A 87 0.52 -8.67 -5.51
C LEU A 87 1.75 -8.53 -4.61
N ALA A 88 1.55 -8.51 -3.29
CA ALA A 88 2.66 -8.46 -2.33
C ALA A 88 3.51 -9.73 -2.39
N THR A 89 2.90 -10.89 -2.48
CA THR A 89 3.59 -12.17 -2.63
C THR A 89 4.44 -12.20 -3.92
N ALA A 90 3.87 -11.76 -5.03
CA ALA A 90 4.59 -11.67 -6.30
C ALA A 90 5.77 -10.68 -6.22
N TYR A 91 5.57 -9.55 -5.57
CA TYR A 91 6.62 -8.55 -5.34
C TYR A 91 7.79 -9.15 -4.54
N LEU A 92 7.48 -9.81 -3.42
CA LEU A 92 8.48 -10.44 -2.56
C LEU A 92 9.24 -11.56 -3.28
N LYS A 93 8.54 -12.39 -4.04
CA LYS A 93 9.15 -13.44 -4.85
C LYS A 93 10.13 -12.87 -5.86
N LYS A 94 9.74 -11.81 -6.55
CA LYS A 94 10.61 -11.10 -7.50
C LYS A 94 11.82 -10.46 -6.82
N ALA A 95 11.65 -10.02 -5.56
CA ALA A 95 12.72 -9.46 -4.74
C ALA A 95 13.66 -10.52 -4.14
N GLY A 96 13.40 -11.80 -4.40
CA GLY A 96 14.25 -12.91 -3.95
C GLY A 96 13.81 -13.57 -2.66
N ALA A 97 12.69 -13.18 -2.08
CA ALA A 97 12.17 -13.84 -0.88
C ALA A 97 11.63 -15.23 -1.21
N VAL A 98 12.00 -16.21 -0.41
CA VAL A 98 11.61 -17.62 -0.55
C VAL A 98 10.83 -18.04 0.68
N GLU A 99 9.61 -18.52 0.50
CA GLU A 99 8.78 -18.99 1.61
C GLU A 99 9.49 -20.10 2.39
N GLY A 100 9.48 -19.99 3.71
CA GLY A 100 10.19 -20.92 4.59
C GLY A 100 11.66 -20.58 4.85
N ASP A 101 12.21 -19.59 4.15
CA ASP A 101 13.59 -19.11 4.34
C ASP A 101 13.56 -17.68 4.87
N ALA A 102 13.61 -17.53 6.20
CA ALA A 102 13.55 -16.23 6.86
C ALA A 102 14.69 -15.29 6.42
N GLU A 103 15.89 -15.82 6.21
CA GLU A 103 17.05 -15.01 5.79
C GLU A 103 16.83 -14.36 4.43
N SER A 104 16.13 -15.02 3.51
CA SER A 104 15.79 -14.43 2.21
C SER A 104 14.90 -13.18 2.35
N TYR A 105 14.04 -13.14 3.35
CA TYR A 105 13.25 -11.94 3.68
C TYR A 105 14.11 -10.84 4.28
N CYS A 106 15.08 -11.19 5.09
CA CYS A 106 16.05 -10.22 5.62
C CYS A 106 16.85 -9.57 4.51
N VAL A 107 17.36 -10.37 3.57
CA VAL A 107 18.11 -9.87 2.40
C VAL A 107 17.22 -8.97 1.54
N ALA A 108 16.01 -9.41 1.22
CA ALA A 108 15.06 -8.63 0.44
C ALA A 108 14.72 -7.30 1.15
N GLY A 109 14.46 -7.35 2.45
CA GLY A 109 14.13 -6.16 3.24
C GLY A 109 15.27 -5.14 3.29
N LYS A 110 16.49 -5.59 3.48
CA LYS A 110 17.68 -4.71 3.44
C LYS A 110 17.86 -4.06 2.07
N ALA A 111 17.61 -4.81 1.00
CA ALA A 111 17.67 -4.28 -0.35
C ALA A 111 16.60 -3.20 -0.59
N GLU A 112 15.37 -3.40 -0.08
CA GLU A 112 14.31 -2.40 -0.16
C GLU A 112 14.67 -1.14 0.60
N ILE A 113 15.25 -1.27 1.79
CA ILE A 113 15.73 -0.13 2.58
C ILE A 113 16.80 0.64 1.81
N ALA A 114 17.79 -0.08 1.27
CA ALA A 114 18.91 0.52 0.54
C ALA A 114 18.46 1.25 -0.73
N LYS A 115 17.47 0.70 -1.44
CA LYS A 115 16.90 1.30 -2.65
C LYS A 115 15.96 2.48 -2.36
N GLY A 116 15.52 2.63 -1.12
CA GLY A 116 14.57 3.66 -0.74
C GLY A 116 13.19 3.47 -1.36
N THR A 117 12.75 2.21 -1.59
CA THR A 117 11.40 1.92 -2.05
C THR A 117 10.36 2.34 -0.99
N LEU A 118 9.11 2.44 -1.37
CA LEU A 118 8.06 2.75 -0.41
C LEU A 118 8.03 1.70 0.72
N ALA A 119 8.08 0.41 0.40
CA ALA A 119 8.17 -0.65 1.41
C ALA A 119 9.40 -0.48 2.31
N GLY A 120 10.57 -0.22 1.72
CA GLY A 120 11.82 -0.01 2.46
C GLY A 120 11.76 1.20 3.39
N SER A 121 11.06 2.26 2.99
CA SER A 121 10.90 3.47 3.82
C SER A 121 10.14 3.22 5.12
N LEU A 122 9.37 2.14 5.18
CA LEU A 122 8.59 1.75 6.36
C LEU A 122 9.40 0.90 7.35
N LEU A 123 10.61 0.51 7.00
CA LEU A 123 11.39 -0.51 7.70
C LEU A 123 12.72 0.04 8.22
N LYS A 124 13.18 -0.58 9.30
CA LYS A 124 14.51 -0.34 9.88
C LYS A 124 15.18 -1.69 10.13
N SER A 125 16.42 -1.81 9.67
CA SER A 125 17.26 -2.98 9.95
C SER A 125 18.16 -2.72 11.15
N TRP A 126 18.25 -3.69 12.07
CA TRP A 126 19.12 -3.65 13.25
C TRP A 126 20.48 -4.32 13.02
N LYS A 127 20.65 -4.97 11.88
CA LYS A 127 21.90 -5.63 11.48
C LYS A 127 22.26 -5.36 10.04
#